data_ac619f3e527d52256afa94fa96e03ee5
#
_entry.id   ac619f3e527d52256afa94fa96e03ee5
#
_cell.length_a   1.000
_cell.length_b   1.000
_cell.length_c   1.000
_cell.angle_alpha   90.00
_cell.angle_beta   90.00
_cell.angle_gamma   90.00
#
_symmetry.space_group_name_H-M   'P 1'
#
loop_
_entity.id
_entity.type
_entity.pdbx_description
1 polymer ?
#
loop_
_entity_poly.entity_id
_entity_poly.type
_entity_poly.pdbx_seq_one_letter_code
_entity_poly.pdbx_strand_id
1 'polypeptide(L)'
;MLDAALRPRLARPLDVLAALIDRPGITPDRLTVAGLVLGLGSAGAAAFQWWIAALVLWLVSRLVDGLDGTLARRRAAARGIAAGGTHAGGFLDIAADFAVYGATVVGVAIGAAGGGAPWWPFLLVLLAYYVNGTAFLAFSSIAERADRRIDDGRSLSFLGGLAEATETIAVHALWLILPVWAAEIAVVWAVVVGVSATQRIVVGYRALR
;
A
#
# COMPACT_ATOMS: atom_id res chain seq x y z
N MET A 1 3.79 -12.32 2.92
CA MET A 1 4.84 -13.39 2.82
C MET A 1 6.06 -12.90 2.05
N LEU A 2 5.92 -12.35 0.86
CA LEU A 2 7.03 -11.73 0.11
C LEU A 2 7.54 -10.47 0.81
N ASP A 3 6.66 -9.69 1.41
CA ASP A 3 7.00 -8.46 2.14
C ASP A 3 8.07 -8.73 3.23
N ALA A 4 7.90 -9.77 4.03
CA ALA A 4 8.86 -10.16 5.07
C ALA A 4 10.24 -10.56 4.51
N ALA A 5 10.29 -11.10 3.28
CA ALA A 5 11.54 -11.50 2.63
C ALA A 5 12.22 -10.33 1.88
N LEU A 6 11.43 -9.42 1.31
CA LEU A 6 11.94 -8.31 0.49
C LEU A 6 12.27 -7.07 1.32
N ARG A 7 11.54 -6.79 2.38
CA ARG A 7 11.76 -5.65 3.26
C ARG A 7 13.21 -5.50 3.75
N PRO A 8 13.88 -6.57 4.28
CA PRO A 8 15.28 -6.45 4.68
C PRO A 8 16.25 -6.18 3.53
N ARG A 9 15.92 -6.69 2.32
CA ARG A 9 16.76 -6.49 1.12
C ARG A 9 16.62 -5.07 0.57
N LEU A 10 15.43 -4.49 0.66
CA LEU A 10 15.15 -3.13 0.21
C LEU A 10 15.59 -2.06 1.22
N ALA A 11 15.75 -2.41 2.49
CA ALA A 11 16.09 -1.46 3.56
C ALA A 11 17.36 -0.66 3.27
N ARG A 12 18.46 -1.34 2.85
CA ARG A 12 19.73 -0.67 2.53
C ARG A 12 19.65 0.26 1.32
N PRO A 13 19.13 -0.16 0.15
CA PRO A 13 18.93 0.75 -0.98
C PRO A 13 18.07 1.96 -0.64
N LEU A 14 16.96 1.75 0.07
CA LEU A 14 16.08 2.85 0.48
C LEU A 14 16.77 3.82 1.46
N ASP A 15 17.60 3.32 2.39
CA ASP A 15 18.32 4.18 3.31
C ASP A 15 19.38 5.04 2.59
N VAL A 16 20.08 4.48 1.59
CA VAL A 16 21.00 5.25 0.74
C VAL A 16 20.26 6.33 -0.03
N LEU A 17 19.13 6.01 -0.64
CA LEU A 17 18.32 6.99 -1.36
C LEU A 17 17.76 8.07 -0.42
N ALA A 18 17.26 7.67 0.77
CA ALA A 18 16.79 8.60 1.78
C ALA A 18 17.90 9.54 2.24
N ALA A 19 19.13 9.05 2.40
CA ALA A 19 20.29 9.88 2.74
C ALA A 19 20.60 10.94 1.68
N LEU A 20 20.47 10.62 0.40
CA LEU A 20 20.71 11.54 -0.73
C LEU A 20 19.68 12.67 -0.79
N ILE A 21 18.42 12.37 -0.41
CA ILE A 21 17.32 13.34 -0.42
C ILE A 21 17.13 14.04 0.94
N ASP A 22 17.89 13.69 1.97
CA ASP A 22 17.77 14.28 3.31
C ASP A 22 18.30 15.71 3.31
N ARG A 23 17.48 16.63 2.84
CA ARG A 23 17.78 18.07 2.72
C ARG A 23 16.73 18.90 3.46
N PRO A 24 17.12 20.13 3.92
CA PRO A 24 16.15 21.10 4.42
C PRO A 24 15.06 21.35 3.37
N GLY A 25 13.79 21.20 3.76
CA GLY A 25 12.65 21.39 2.86
C GLY A 25 12.05 20.10 2.27
N ILE A 26 12.73 18.97 2.26
CA ILE A 26 12.13 17.67 1.96
C ILE A 26 11.68 17.04 3.28
N THR A 27 10.36 16.92 3.49
CA THR A 27 9.80 16.30 4.69
C THR A 27 9.15 14.95 4.33
N PRO A 28 9.04 13.99 5.28
CA PRO A 28 8.31 12.75 5.05
C PRO A 28 6.91 13.02 4.50
N ASP A 29 6.13 13.91 5.11
CA ASP A 29 4.77 14.24 4.68
C ASP A 29 4.71 14.79 3.24
N ARG A 30 5.72 15.55 2.80
CA ARG A 30 5.82 16.00 1.41
C ARG A 30 6.08 14.86 0.44
N LEU A 31 6.86 13.85 0.86
CA LEU A 31 7.08 12.64 0.07
C LEU A 31 5.78 11.82 -0.01
N THR A 32 5.06 11.65 1.10
CA THR A 32 3.75 10.98 1.10
C THR A 32 2.77 11.66 0.13
N VAL A 33 2.66 13.01 0.17
CA VAL A 33 1.82 13.76 -0.76
C VAL A 33 2.30 13.63 -2.22
N ALA A 34 3.61 13.66 -2.46
CA ALA A 34 4.16 13.46 -3.80
C ALA A 34 3.86 12.03 -4.31
N GLY A 35 4.01 11.01 -3.45
CA GLY A 35 3.64 9.63 -3.74
C GLY A 35 2.15 9.49 -4.08
N LEU A 36 1.28 10.15 -3.30
CA LEU A 36 -0.16 10.22 -3.56
C LEU A 36 -0.46 10.83 -4.94
N VAL A 37 0.09 12.00 -5.24
CA VAL A 37 -0.14 12.68 -6.54
C VAL A 37 0.34 11.82 -7.71
N LEU A 38 1.51 11.20 -7.60
CA LEU A 38 2.04 10.30 -8.62
C LEU A 38 1.16 9.05 -8.79
N GLY A 39 0.68 8.47 -7.67
CA GLY A 39 -0.21 7.31 -7.70
C GLY A 39 -1.57 7.62 -8.32
N LEU A 40 -2.17 8.76 -8.00
CA LEU A 40 -3.40 9.23 -8.65
C LEU A 40 -3.15 9.53 -10.14
N GLY A 41 -2.00 10.10 -10.48
CA GLY A 41 -1.57 10.29 -11.86
C GLY A 41 -1.43 8.96 -12.62
N SER A 42 -0.91 7.92 -11.96
CA SER A 42 -0.86 6.56 -12.52
C SER A 42 -2.26 6.02 -12.82
N ALA A 43 -3.20 6.16 -11.86
CA ALA A 43 -4.59 5.74 -12.04
C ALA A 43 -5.26 6.48 -13.22
N GLY A 44 -5.05 7.80 -13.33
CA GLY A 44 -5.52 8.59 -14.45
C GLY A 44 -4.94 8.12 -15.77
N ALA A 45 -3.62 7.90 -15.85
CA ALA A 45 -2.97 7.40 -17.06
C ALA A 45 -3.50 6.01 -17.46
N ALA A 46 -3.75 5.12 -16.49
CA ALA A 46 -4.36 3.81 -16.74
C ALA A 46 -5.78 3.93 -17.33
N ALA A 47 -6.59 4.86 -16.81
CA ALA A 47 -7.94 5.13 -17.32
C ALA A 47 -7.95 5.58 -18.79
N PHE A 48 -6.91 6.31 -19.20
CA PHE A 48 -6.70 6.71 -20.61
C PHE A 48 -5.94 5.65 -21.43
N GLN A 49 -5.72 4.46 -20.89
CA GLN A 49 -4.97 3.37 -21.53
C GLN A 49 -3.48 3.72 -21.84
N TRP A 50 -2.90 4.69 -21.15
CA TRP A 50 -1.49 5.03 -21.23
C TRP A 50 -0.67 4.12 -20.32
N TRP A 51 -0.70 2.82 -20.61
CA TRP A 51 -0.22 1.75 -19.72
C TRP A 51 1.24 1.90 -19.29
N ILE A 52 2.12 2.29 -20.21
CA ILE A 52 3.54 2.51 -19.90
C ILE A 52 3.72 3.70 -18.96
N ALA A 53 3.03 4.82 -19.23
CA ALA A 53 3.09 5.99 -18.36
C ALA A 53 2.50 5.68 -16.98
N ALA A 54 1.39 4.93 -16.94
CA ALA A 54 0.78 4.47 -15.70
C ALA A 54 1.76 3.59 -14.89
N LEU A 55 2.46 2.64 -15.53
CA LEU A 55 3.44 1.78 -14.88
C LEU A 55 4.61 2.59 -14.30
N VAL A 56 5.17 3.52 -15.07
CA VAL A 56 6.28 4.37 -14.59
C VAL A 56 5.84 5.20 -13.40
N LEU A 57 4.68 5.87 -13.49
CA LEU A 57 4.13 6.67 -12.39
C LEU A 57 3.83 5.80 -11.16
N TRP A 58 3.30 4.58 -11.33
CA TRP A 58 3.07 3.62 -10.26
C TRP A 58 4.36 3.27 -9.52
N LEU A 59 5.38 2.84 -10.24
CA LEU A 59 6.65 2.44 -9.64
C LEU A 59 7.35 3.60 -8.92
N VAL A 60 7.33 4.79 -9.52
CA VAL A 60 7.89 6.00 -8.88
C VAL A 60 7.08 6.39 -7.63
N SER A 61 5.73 6.33 -7.70
CA SER A 61 4.87 6.56 -6.54
C SER A 61 5.23 5.64 -5.38
N ARG A 62 5.36 4.33 -5.62
CA ARG A 62 5.70 3.35 -4.57
C ARG A 62 7.11 3.51 -4.03
N LEU A 63 8.05 3.95 -4.88
CA LEU A 63 9.41 4.29 -4.44
C LEU A 63 9.41 5.50 -3.51
N VAL A 64 8.71 6.57 -3.89
CA VAL A 64 8.62 7.81 -3.10
C VAL A 64 7.95 7.56 -1.74
N ASP A 65 6.91 6.75 -1.73
CA ASP A 65 6.21 6.26 -0.55
C ASP A 65 7.15 5.48 0.41
N GLY A 66 7.90 4.52 -0.10
CA GLY A 66 8.89 3.80 0.72
C GLY A 66 10.02 4.68 1.28
N LEU A 67 10.28 5.84 0.66
CA LEU A 67 11.29 6.80 1.11
C LEU A 67 10.80 7.67 2.27
N ASP A 68 9.50 7.97 2.39
CA ASP A 68 8.99 8.84 3.44
C ASP A 68 9.17 8.23 4.84
N GLY A 69 8.75 6.98 5.03
CA GLY A 69 8.96 6.24 6.27
C GLY A 69 10.44 6.02 6.58
N THR A 70 11.27 5.79 5.55
CA THR A 70 12.71 5.63 5.73
C THR A 70 13.36 6.93 6.18
N LEU A 71 13.00 8.07 5.58
CA LEU A 71 13.46 9.40 5.97
C LEU A 71 12.99 9.75 7.39
N ALA A 72 11.74 9.43 7.74
CA ALA A 72 11.20 9.66 9.08
C ALA A 72 12.00 8.91 10.15
N ARG A 73 12.24 7.60 9.95
CA ARG A 73 13.04 6.77 10.86
C ARG A 73 14.48 7.26 10.99
N ARG A 74 15.12 7.63 9.87
CA ARG A 74 16.48 8.17 9.85
C ARG A 74 16.58 9.44 10.70
N ARG A 75 15.66 10.39 10.54
CA ARG A 75 15.64 11.65 11.31
C ARG A 75 15.31 11.43 12.78
N ALA A 76 14.45 10.49 13.11
CA ALA A 76 14.15 10.11 14.49
C ALA A 76 15.40 9.52 15.17
N ALA A 77 16.10 8.61 14.52
CA ALA A 77 17.34 8.02 15.03
C ALA A 77 18.43 9.10 15.28
N ALA A 78 18.59 10.05 14.35
CA ALA A 78 19.53 11.16 14.52
C ALA A 78 19.20 12.08 15.72
N ARG A 79 17.95 12.08 16.20
CA ARG A 79 17.48 12.83 17.38
C ARG A 79 17.41 11.97 18.65
N GLY A 80 17.81 10.69 18.60
CA GLY A 80 17.70 9.76 19.73
C GLY A 80 16.26 9.35 20.07
N ILE A 81 15.32 9.48 19.13
CA ILE A 81 13.91 9.11 19.31
C ILE A 81 13.72 7.69 18.82
N ALA A 82 13.21 6.79 19.69
CA ALA A 82 13.04 5.38 19.39
C ALA A 82 11.95 5.10 18.32
N ALA A 83 10.88 5.91 18.27
CA ALA A 83 9.81 5.80 17.28
C ALA A 83 10.07 6.70 16.08
N GLY A 84 10.01 6.14 14.87
CA GLY A 84 10.16 6.92 13.63
C GLY A 84 8.84 7.50 13.17
N GLY A 85 8.79 8.84 13.02
CA GLY A 85 7.62 9.52 12.47
C GLY A 85 6.69 10.15 13.51
N THR A 86 5.69 10.88 13.03
CA THR A 86 4.63 11.49 13.82
C THR A 86 3.33 10.70 13.64
N HIS A 87 2.41 10.79 14.61
CA HIS A 87 1.07 10.19 14.46
C HIS A 87 0.32 10.74 13.25
N ALA A 88 0.45 12.04 12.98
CA ALA A 88 -0.15 12.68 11.82
C ALA A 88 0.44 12.17 10.50
N GLY A 89 1.77 11.97 10.44
CA GLY A 89 2.44 11.40 9.27
C GLY A 89 2.00 9.96 8.99
N GLY A 90 1.93 9.12 10.03
CA GLY A 90 1.44 7.74 9.89
C GLY A 90 -0.03 7.67 9.44
N PHE A 91 -0.88 8.60 9.94
CA PHE A 91 -2.28 8.71 9.47
C PHE A 91 -2.34 9.11 8.00
N LEU A 92 -1.55 10.12 7.60
CA LEU A 92 -1.50 10.60 6.21
C LEU A 92 -1.03 9.51 5.25
N ASP A 93 0.00 8.76 5.62
CA ASP A 93 0.57 7.64 4.88
C ASP A 93 -0.49 6.55 4.61
N ILE A 94 -1.17 6.09 5.66
CA ILE A 94 -2.24 5.09 5.54
C ILE A 94 -3.36 5.60 4.62
N ALA A 95 -3.80 6.85 4.80
CA ALA A 95 -4.88 7.42 4.01
C ALA A 95 -4.48 7.56 2.52
N ALA A 96 -3.23 7.97 2.26
CA ALA A 96 -2.68 8.07 0.91
C ALA A 96 -2.59 6.70 0.23
N ASP A 97 -2.12 5.67 0.94
CA ASP A 97 -2.04 4.30 0.44
C ASP A 97 -3.40 3.75 0.02
N PHE A 98 -4.41 3.87 0.90
CA PHE A 98 -5.77 3.41 0.56
C PHE A 98 -6.35 4.16 -0.63
N ALA A 99 -6.11 5.48 -0.72
CA ALA A 99 -6.55 6.28 -1.86
C ALA A 99 -5.88 5.84 -3.17
N VAL A 100 -4.56 5.64 -3.16
CA VAL A 100 -3.79 5.23 -4.35
C VAL A 100 -4.17 3.83 -4.81
N TYR A 101 -4.27 2.86 -3.89
CA TYR A 101 -4.66 1.49 -4.25
C TYR A 101 -6.07 1.44 -4.83
N GLY A 102 -7.03 2.10 -4.18
CA GLY A 102 -8.40 2.17 -4.69
C GLY A 102 -8.49 2.87 -6.05
N ALA A 103 -7.83 4.03 -6.19
CA ALA A 103 -7.82 4.78 -7.45
C ALA A 103 -7.17 3.98 -8.59
N THR A 104 -6.10 3.22 -8.32
CA THR A 104 -5.47 2.38 -9.33
C THR A 104 -6.41 1.28 -9.82
N VAL A 105 -7.16 0.61 -8.92
CA VAL A 105 -8.19 -0.37 -9.33
C VAL A 105 -9.23 0.29 -10.25
N VAL A 106 -9.71 1.49 -9.89
CA VAL A 106 -10.68 2.24 -10.69
C VAL A 106 -10.08 2.63 -12.05
N GLY A 107 -8.88 3.18 -12.08
CA GLY A 107 -8.20 3.58 -13.31
C GLY A 107 -7.98 2.42 -14.27
N VAL A 108 -7.49 1.28 -13.75
CA VAL A 108 -7.31 0.05 -14.54
C VAL A 108 -8.67 -0.47 -15.03
N ALA A 109 -9.71 -0.44 -14.20
CA ALA A 109 -11.06 -0.86 -14.59
C ALA A 109 -11.60 -0.04 -15.76
N ILE A 110 -11.46 1.29 -15.71
CA ILE A 110 -11.88 2.21 -16.78
C ILE A 110 -11.12 1.91 -18.08
N GLY A 111 -9.79 1.82 -18.00
CA GLY A 111 -8.95 1.54 -19.15
C GLY A 111 -9.21 0.16 -19.77
N ALA A 112 -9.32 -0.89 -18.95
CA ALA A 112 -9.61 -2.25 -19.41
C ALA A 112 -11.02 -2.36 -20.00
N ALA A 113 -12.02 -1.70 -19.41
CA ALA A 113 -13.39 -1.65 -19.95
C ALA A 113 -13.44 -0.94 -21.31
N GLY A 114 -12.61 0.07 -21.56
CA GLY A 114 -12.42 0.65 -22.88
C GLY A 114 -11.91 -0.35 -23.93
N GLY A 115 -11.26 -1.42 -23.51
CA GLY A 115 -10.87 -2.58 -24.32
C GLY A 115 -11.88 -3.74 -24.32
N GLY A 116 -13.06 -3.56 -23.70
CA GLY A 116 -14.14 -4.57 -23.64
C GLY A 116 -14.11 -5.49 -22.42
N ALA A 117 -13.24 -5.27 -21.44
CA ALA A 117 -13.22 -6.05 -20.21
C ALA A 117 -14.44 -5.76 -19.31
N PRO A 118 -14.98 -6.75 -18.58
CA PRO A 118 -16.09 -6.52 -17.68
C PRO A 118 -15.66 -5.75 -16.41
N TRP A 119 -16.57 -4.96 -15.84
CA TRP A 119 -16.31 -4.17 -14.62
C TRP A 119 -16.28 -4.99 -13.33
N TRP A 120 -17.10 -6.06 -13.25
CA TRP A 120 -17.35 -6.76 -12.01
C TRP A 120 -16.11 -7.34 -11.32
N PRO A 121 -15.03 -7.80 -12.01
CA PRO A 121 -13.83 -8.27 -11.32
C PRO A 121 -13.17 -7.19 -10.46
N PHE A 122 -13.14 -5.97 -10.96
CA PHE A 122 -12.54 -4.84 -10.26
C PHE A 122 -13.40 -4.38 -9.07
N LEU A 123 -14.75 -4.50 -9.19
CA LEU A 123 -15.64 -4.26 -8.06
C LEU A 123 -15.43 -5.28 -6.94
N LEU A 124 -15.16 -6.54 -7.28
CA LEU A 124 -14.79 -7.57 -6.28
C LEU A 124 -13.46 -7.24 -5.58
N VAL A 125 -12.47 -6.73 -6.32
CA VAL A 125 -11.20 -6.28 -5.70
C VAL A 125 -11.47 -5.13 -4.73
N LEU A 126 -12.26 -4.12 -5.11
CA LEU A 126 -12.61 -3.01 -4.23
C LEU A 126 -13.35 -3.49 -2.98
N LEU A 127 -14.31 -4.42 -3.12
CA LEU A 127 -15.02 -5.02 -2.00
C LEU A 127 -14.03 -5.77 -1.07
N ALA A 128 -13.13 -6.57 -1.65
CA ALA A 128 -12.13 -7.29 -0.88
C ALA A 128 -11.16 -6.33 -0.15
N TYR A 129 -10.73 -5.24 -0.79
CA TYR A 129 -9.93 -4.19 -0.16
C TYR A 129 -10.67 -3.50 0.98
N TYR A 130 -11.95 -3.17 0.78
CA TYR A 130 -12.78 -2.56 1.82
C TYR A 130 -12.85 -3.45 3.06
N VAL A 131 -13.18 -4.75 2.89
CA VAL A 131 -13.28 -5.70 4.01
C VAL A 131 -11.91 -5.91 4.68
N ASN A 132 -10.85 -6.11 3.88
CA ASN A 132 -9.50 -6.34 4.38
C ASN A 132 -8.95 -5.13 5.14
N GLY A 133 -9.15 -3.91 4.62
CA GLY A 133 -8.75 -2.66 5.25
C GLY A 133 -9.52 -2.40 6.54
N THR A 134 -10.83 -2.62 6.53
CA THR A 134 -11.68 -2.49 7.73
C THR A 134 -11.24 -3.45 8.82
N ALA A 135 -11.00 -4.72 8.50
CA ALA A 135 -10.54 -5.72 9.46
C ALA A 135 -9.19 -5.33 10.08
N PHE A 136 -8.26 -4.83 9.25
CA PHE A 136 -6.95 -4.37 9.70
C PHE A 136 -7.03 -3.16 10.63
N LEU A 137 -7.72 -2.09 10.23
CA LEU A 137 -7.81 -0.85 10.99
C LEU A 137 -8.63 -1.04 12.29
N ALA A 138 -9.74 -1.78 12.22
CA ALA A 138 -10.56 -2.08 13.40
C ALA A 138 -9.77 -2.89 14.43
N PHE A 139 -9.07 -3.95 13.99
CA PHE A 139 -8.22 -4.73 14.87
C PHE A 139 -7.15 -3.87 15.54
N SER A 140 -6.41 -3.07 14.77
CA SER A 140 -5.36 -2.21 15.30
C SER A 140 -5.90 -1.23 16.35
N SER A 141 -7.03 -0.57 16.07
CA SER A 141 -7.66 0.38 17.00
C SER A 141 -8.14 -0.29 18.29
N ILE A 142 -8.72 -1.49 18.21
CA ILE A 142 -9.23 -2.22 19.38
C ILE A 142 -8.07 -2.81 20.19
N ALA A 143 -7.07 -3.39 19.55
CA ALA A 143 -5.90 -3.96 20.20
C ALA A 143 -5.11 -2.91 20.98
N GLU A 144 -5.01 -1.68 20.43
CA GLU A 144 -4.40 -0.56 21.12
C GLU A 144 -5.14 -0.16 22.39
N ARG A 145 -6.48 -0.07 22.33
CA ARG A 145 -7.31 0.25 23.51
C ARG A 145 -7.33 -0.84 24.58
N ALA A 146 -7.15 -2.11 24.14
CA ALA A 146 -7.15 -3.26 25.04
C ALA A 146 -5.76 -3.58 25.63
N ASP A 147 -4.75 -2.74 25.34
CA ASP A 147 -3.34 -2.97 25.70
C ASP A 147 -2.79 -4.33 25.20
N ARG A 148 -3.34 -4.80 24.07
CA ARG A 148 -2.94 -6.06 23.40
C ARG A 148 -2.21 -5.77 22.10
N ARG A 149 -1.28 -4.80 22.12
CA ARG A 149 -0.47 -4.42 20.96
C ARG A 149 0.39 -5.59 20.50
N ILE A 150 0.42 -5.80 19.18
CA ILE A 150 1.42 -6.63 18.54
C ILE A 150 2.53 -5.67 18.10
N ASP A 151 3.63 -5.65 18.86
CA ASP A 151 4.79 -4.80 18.55
C ASP A 151 5.70 -5.53 17.56
N ASP A 152 5.52 -5.23 16.29
CA ASP A 152 6.37 -5.72 15.19
C ASP A 152 7.21 -4.58 14.56
N GLY A 153 7.34 -3.45 15.26
CA GLY A 153 8.06 -2.26 14.80
C GLY A 153 7.33 -1.43 13.74
N ARG A 154 6.02 -1.65 13.56
CA ARG A 154 5.13 -0.86 12.68
C ARG A 154 4.31 0.13 13.49
N SER A 155 3.77 1.15 12.80
CA SER A 155 2.91 2.18 13.43
C SER A 155 1.59 1.63 13.96
N LEU A 156 1.14 0.47 13.48
CA LEU A 156 -0.11 -0.21 13.84
C LEU A 156 0.16 -1.69 14.16
N SER A 157 -0.65 -2.28 15.07
CA SER A 157 -0.65 -3.73 15.31
C SER A 157 -1.04 -4.48 14.05
N PHE A 158 -0.11 -5.24 13.49
CA PHE A 158 -0.26 -5.86 12.17
C PHE A 158 -0.54 -7.35 12.28
N LEU A 159 -1.70 -7.76 11.79
CA LEU A 159 -1.99 -9.17 11.51
C LEU A 159 -1.53 -9.47 10.08
N GLY A 160 -0.49 -10.26 9.93
CA GLY A 160 -0.01 -10.72 8.64
C GLY A 160 -1.11 -11.39 7.79
N GLY A 161 -0.97 -11.37 6.49
CA GLY A 161 -1.90 -12.00 5.55
C GLY A 161 -1.20 -12.41 4.26
N LEU A 162 -1.94 -12.99 3.31
CA LEU A 162 -1.42 -13.37 1.99
C LEU A 162 -1.24 -12.14 1.08
N ALA A 163 -2.09 -11.12 1.25
CA ALA A 163 -2.04 -9.87 0.52
C ALA A 163 -1.46 -8.78 1.42
N GLU A 164 -0.16 -8.51 1.26
CA GLU A 164 0.58 -7.45 1.92
C GLU A 164 1.02 -6.39 0.89
N ALA A 165 1.77 -5.36 1.33
CA ALA A 165 2.15 -4.25 0.47
C ALA A 165 2.90 -4.69 -0.80
N THR A 166 3.89 -5.58 -0.67
CA THR A 166 4.70 -6.06 -1.80
C THR A 166 3.86 -6.80 -2.83
N GLU A 167 2.98 -7.70 -2.39
CA GLU A 167 2.08 -8.45 -3.27
C GLU A 167 1.11 -7.51 -3.99
N THR A 168 0.58 -6.52 -3.29
CA THR A 168 -0.31 -5.50 -3.88
C THR A 168 0.42 -4.68 -4.93
N ILE A 169 1.63 -4.20 -4.64
CA ILE A 169 2.46 -3.44 -5.59
C ILE A 169 2.73 -4.27 -6.86
N ALA A 170 3.06 -5.54 -6.70
CA ALA A 170 3.36 -6.45 -7.80
C ALA A 170 2.13 -6.70 -8.70
N VAL A 171 0.96 -6.96 -8.09
CA VAL A 171 -0.28 -7.21 -8.86
C VAL A 171 -0.74 -5.96 -9.61
N HIS A 172 -0.65 -4.78 -8.98
CA HIS A 172 -0.97 -3.53 -9.67
C HIS A 172 -0.01 -3.25 -10.83
N ALA A 173 1.29 -3.50 -10.67
CA ALA A 173 2.24 -3.43 -11.77
C ALA A 173 1.89 -4.44 -12.89
N LEU A 174 1.48 -5.67 -12.52
CA LEU A 174 1.09 -6.70 -13.47
C LEU A 174 -0.13 -6.29 -14.31
N TRP A 175 -1.14 -5.63 -13.72
CA TRP A 175 -2.26 -5.06 -14.48
C TRP A 175 -1.81 -4.06 -15.55
N LEU A 176 -0.82 -3.23 -15.21
CA LEU A 176 -0.31 -2.19 -16.11
C LEU A 176 0.61 -2.77 -17.22
N ILE A 177 1.25 -3.91 -16.94
CA ILE A 177 2.09 -4.64 -17.91
C ILE A 177 1.23 -5.51 -18.84
N LEU A 178 0.17 -6.13 -18.29
CA LEU A 178 -0.69 -7.08 -18.99
C LEU A 178 -2.16 -6.63 -18.97
N PRO A 179 -2.49 -5.45 -19.54
CA PRO A 179 -3.83 -4.87 -19.43
C PRO A 179 -4.92 -5.72 -20.09
N VAL A 180 -4.57 -6.52 -21.09
CA VAL A 180 -5.51 -7.44 -21.76
C VAL A 180 -6.01 -8.54 -20.81
N TRP A 181 -5.19 -8.93 -19.81
CA TRP A 181 -5.51 -9.92 -18.80
C TRP A 181 -5.93 -9.30 -17.46
N ALA A 182 -6.19 -7.99 -17.43
CA ALA A 182 -6.44 -7.28 -16.18
C ALA A 182 -7.69 -7.81 -15.44
N ALA A 183 -8.74 -8.20 -16.16
CA ALA A 183 -9.96 -8.73 -15.55
C ALA A 183 -9.74 -10.10 -14.91
N GLU A 184 -9.03 -11.00 -15.57
CA GLU A 184 -8.72 -12.35 -15.05
C GLU A 184 -7.79 -12.25 -13.83
N ILE A 185 -6.77 -11.40 -13.91
CA ILE A 185 -5.87 -11.11 -12.79
C ILE A 185 -6.67 -10.52 -11.62
N ALA A 186 -7.66 -9.65 -11.88
CA ALA A 186 -8.50 -9.06 -10.85
C ALA A 186 -9.35 -10.11 -10.12
N VAL A 187 -9.91 -11.11 -10.83
CA VAL A 187 -10.64 -12.20 -10.18
C VAL A 187 -9.72 -12.97 -9.22
N VAL A 188 -8.54 -13.38 -9.69
CA VAL A 188 -7.59 -14.11 -8.87
C VAL A 188 -7.18 -13.28 -7.66
N TRP A 189 -6.88 -12.00 -7.88
CA TRP A 189 -6.46 -11.09 -6.82
C TRP A 189 -7.57 -10.83 -5.79
N ALA A 190 -8.82 -10.68 -6.23
CA ALA A 190 -9.96 -10.54 -5.32
C ALA A 190 -10.11 -11.75 -4.39
N VAL A 191 -9.90 -12.97 -4.91
CA VAL A 191 -9.92 -14.20 -4.11
C VAL A 191 -8.76 -14.19 -3.08
N VAL A 192 -7.55 -13.87 -3.50
CA VAL A 192 -6.37 -13.83 -2.60
C VAL A 192 -6.57 -12.81 -1.47
N VAL A 193 -7.06 -11.61 -1.81
CA VAL A 193 -7.35 -10.57 -0.80
C VAL A 193 -8.52 -10.99 0.10
N GLY A 194 -9.56 -11.61 -0.45
CA GLY A 194 -10.70 -12.14 0.31
C GLY A 194 -10.29 -13.21 1.33
N VAL A 195 -9.42 -14.14 0.93
CA VAL A 195 -8.81 -15.11 1.86
C VAL A 195 -8.00 -14.42 2.93
N SER A 196 -7.17 -13.43 2.55
CA SER A 196 -6.38 -12.64 3.51
C SER A 196 -7.26 -11.90 4.51
N ALA A 197 -8.35 -11.28 4.04
CA ALA A 197 -9.33 -10.59 4.90
C ALA A 197 -9.99 -11.56 5.89
N THR A 198 -10.41 -12.74 5.42
CA THR A 198 -11.01 -13.78 6.27
C THR A 198 -10.02 -14.26 7.33
N GLN A 199 -8.76 -14.51 6.96
CA GLN A 199 -7.71 -14.86 7.92
C GLN A 199 -7.54 -13.78 9.00
N ARG A 200 -7.48 -12.49 8.61
CA ARG A 200 -7.36 -11.37 9.55
C ARG A 200 -8.55 -11.29 10.50
N ILE A 201 -9.77 -11.46 10.00
CA ILE A 201 -10.98 -11.46 10.83
C ILE A 201 -10.93 -12.59 11.86
N VAL A 202 -10.62 -13.82 11.43
CA VAL A 202 -10.58 -14.98 12.33
C VAL A 202 -9.48 -14.86 13.36
N VAL A 203 -8.26 -14.49 12.94
CA VAL A 203 -7.12 -14.33 13.86
C VAL A 203 -7.34 -13.16 14.80
N GLY A 204 -7.80 -12.01 14.29
CA GLY A 204 -8.09 -10.83 15.09
C GLY A 204 -9.20 -11.09 16.13
N TYR A 205 -10.28 -11.76 15.73
CA TYR A 205 -11.34 -12.15 16.66
C TYR A 205 -10.82 -13.05 17.80
N ARG A 206 -9.96 -14.03 17.45
CA ARG A 206 -9.36 -14.93 18.46
C ARG A 206 -8.38 -14.20 19.38
N ALA A 207 -7.59 -13.27 18.86
CA ALA A 207 -6.62 -12.51 19.64
C ALA A 207 -7.26 -11.51 20.61
N LEU A 208 -8.47 -11.03 20.31
CA LEU A 208 -9.21 -10.07 21.14
C LEU A 208 -10.14 -10.77 22.15
N ARG A 209 -10.39 -12.07 22.03
CA ARG A 209 -11.19 -12.88 22.95
C ARG A 209 -10.38 -13.30 24.18
#